data_5f8062632cbe4308505e5000a4b042a2
#
_entry.id   5f8062632cbe4308505e5000a4b042a2
#
_cell.length_a   1.000
_cell.length_b   1.000
_cell.length_c   1.000
_cell.angle_alpha   90.00
_cell.angle_beta   90.00
_cell.angle_gamma   90.00
#
_symmetry.space_group_name_H-M   'P 1'
#
loop_
_entity.id
_entity.type
_entity.pdbx_description
1 polymer ?
#
loop_
_entity_poly.entity_id
_entity_poly.type
_entity_poly.pdbx_seq_one_letter_code
_entity_poly.pdbx_strand_id
1 'polypeptide(L)'
;ENPDIVDDPTKDIIYVISPFKNVAYQLSRELKKIGFTRYDKKGKPTNIGTVHTFQGKEAPIVFFVLGADEKCVGAANWAVGTENPNIMNVAATRAKNEFYIIGDKKLYLSLHSDVINGTYQIIEKYKRGTFMPDAVEKNME
;
A
#
# COMPACT_ATOMS: atom_id res chain seq x y z
N GLU A 1 -5.60 -15.22 26.24
CA GLU A 1 -4.94 -15.18 24.92
C GLU A 1 -4.96 -16.58 24.33
N ASN A 2 -5.54 -16.71 23.17
CA ASN A 2 -5.55 -17.99 22.47
C ASN A 2 -4.23 -18.14 21.71
N PRO A 3 -3.30 -19.02 22.13
CA PRO A 3 -2.00 -19.17 21.48
C PRO A 3 -2.12 -19.68 20.03
N ASP A 4 -3.27 -20.25 19.66
CA ASP A 4 -3.54 -20.75 18.32
C ASP A 4 -3.81 -19.65 17.28
N ILE A 5 -3.94 -18.38 17.74
CA ILE A 5 -4.14 -17.23 16.86
C ILE A 5 -2.81 -16.69 16.31
N VAL A 6 -1.68 -17.04 16.91
CA VAL A 6 -0.37 -16.51 16.53
C VAL A 6 0.11 -17.05 15.18
N ASP A 7 -0.31 -18.24 14.81
CA ASP A 7 0.13 -18.95 13.59
C ASP A 7 -0.97 -19.13 12.54
N ASP A 8 -2.01 -18.31 12.60
CA ASP A 8 -3.05 -18.35 11.58
C ASP A 8 -2.49 -17.84 10.24
N PRO A 9 -2.25 -18.71 9.24
CA PRO A 9 -1.68 -18.33 7.96
C PRO A 9 -2.59 -17.38 7.17
N THR A 10 -3.86 -17.23 7.56
CA THR A 10 -4.79 -16.30 6.91
C THR A 10 -4.49 -14.84 7.27
N LYS A 11 -3.71 -14.60 8.32
CA LYS A 11 -3.41 -13.24 8.77
C LYS A 11 -2.36 -12.53 7.91
N ASP A 12 -1.51 -13.25 7.22
CA ASP A 12 -0.51 -12.69 6.31
C ASP A 12 -1.02 -12.63 4.85
N ILE A 13 -2.33 -12.65 4.66
CA ILE A 13 -2.97 -12.49 3.36
C ILE A 13 -2.87 -11.06 2.87
N ILE A 14 -2.84 -10.09 3.79
CA ILE A 14 -2.86 -8.66 3.45
C ILE A 14 -1.69 -7.96 4.10
N TYR A 15 -0.89 -7.24 3.29
CA TYR A 15 0.04 -6.23 3.75
C TYR A 15 -0.50 -4.84 3.46
N VAL A 16 -0.28 -3.91 4.40
CA VAL A 16 -0.54 -2.49 4.22
C VAL A 16 0.80 -1.76 4.23
N ILE A 17 1.16 -1.17 3.11
CA ILE A 17 2.46 -0.52 2.90
C ILE A 17 2.24 0.96 2.61
N SER A 18 3.00 1.83 3.26
CA SER A 18 3.06 3.24 2.92
C SER A 18 4.51 3.67 2.69
N PRO A 19 4.78 4.61 1.76
CA PRO A 19 6.10 5.21 1.64
C PRO A 19 6.46 6.07 2.86
N PHE A 20 5.47 6.50 3.66
CA PHE A 20 5.64 7.40 4.79
C PHE A 20 5.52 6.68 6.13
N LYS A 21 6.56 6.80 6.96
CA LYS A 21 6.59 6.17 8.30
C LYS A 21 5.44 6.62 9.21
N ASN A 22 5.12 7.92 9.21
CA ASN A 22 4.04 8.47 10.02
C ASN A 22 2.67 7.94 9.58
N VAL A 23 2.43 7.79 8.29
CA VAL A 23 1.20 7.19 7.76
C VAL A 23 1.10 5.73 8.15
N ALA A 24 2.18 4.96 7.96
CA ALA A 24 2.23 3.55 8.36
C ALA A 24 1.99 3.39 9.88
N TYR A 25 2.56 4.27 10.69
CA TYR A 25 2.36 4.26 12.14
C TYR A 25 0.89 4.54 12.51
N GLN A 26 0.29 5.57 11.93
CA GLN A 26 -1.12 5.90 12.19
C GLN A 26 -2.05 4.78 11.72
N LEU A 27 -1.82 4.21 10.54
CA LEU A 27 -2.57 3.06 10.05
C LEU A 27 -2.47 1.87 10.99
N SER A 28 -1.28 1.58 11.50
CA SER A 28 -1.10 0.47 12.45
C SER A 28 -1.91 0.67 13.73
N ARG A 29 -2.02 1.89 14.21
CA ARG A 29 -2.83 2.23 15.39
C ARG A 29 -4.33 2.12 15.13
N GLU A 30 -4.79 2.67 14.01
CA GLU A 30 -6.20 2.64 13.67
C GLU A 30 -6.68 1.20 13.37
N LEU A 31 -5.90 0.46 12.60
CA LEU A 31 -6.24 -0.93 12.26
C LEU A 31 -6.08 -1.90 13.44
N LYS A 32 -5.30 -1.53 14.45
CA LYS A 32 -5.27 -2.26 15.73
C LYS A 32 -6.63 -2.29 16.41
N LYS A 33 -7.39 -1.21 16.32
CA LYS A 33 -8.72 -1.09 16.95
C LYS A 33 -9.70 -2.16 16.45
N ILE A 34 -9.54 -2.61 15.22
CA ILE A 34 -10.35 -3.67 14.62
C ILE A 34 -9.67 -5.04 14.62
N GLY A 35 -8.53 -5.17 15.31
CA GLY A 35 -7.82 -6.44 15.43
C GLY A 35 -6.99 -6.84 14.20
N PHE A 36 -6.77 -5.93 13.24
CA PHE A 36 -6.03 -6.25 12.03
C PHE A 36 -4.51 -6.23 12.23
N THR A 37 -3.99 -5.26 13.01
CA THR A 37 -2.54 -5.08 13.19
C THR A 37 -1.94 -6.23 14.00
N ARG A 38 -0.86 -6.81 13.48
CA ARG A 38 -0.09 -7.86 14.14
C ARG A 38 1.27 -7.34 14.58
N TYR A 39 1.76 -7.89 15.66
CA TYR A 39 3.01 -7.48 16.27
C TYR A 39 3.94 -8.68 16.43
N ASP A 40 5.22 -8.45 16.24
CA ASP A 40 6.26 -9.40 16.61
C ASP A 40 6.48 -9.44 18.15
N LYS A 41 7.40 -10.29 18.58
CA LYS A 41 7.75 -10.44 20.01
C LYS A 41 8.32 -9.16 20.63
N LYS A 42 8.79 -8.21 19.79
CA LYS A 42 9.32 -6.91 20.24
C LYS A 42 8.27 -5.80 20.18
N GLY A 43 7.03 -6.13 19.84
CA GLY A 43 5.94 -5.16 19.73
C GLY A 43 6.00 -4.30 18.47
N LYS A 44 6.72 -4.75 17.43
CA LYS A 44 6.79 -4.05 16.14
C LYS A 44 5.71 -4.60 15.21
N PRO A 45 4.94 -3.74 14.51
CA PRO A 45 3.98 -4.19 13.51
C PRO A 45 4.63 -5.02 12.40
N THR A 46 4.00 -6.13 12.00
CA THR A 46 4.52 -7.06 11.00
C THR A 46 3.77 -7.04 9.67
N ASN A 47 2.50 -6.64 9.67
CA ASN A 47 1.65 -6.59 8.47
C ASN A 47 1.33 -5.18 7.99
N ILE A 48 1.83 -4.16 8.67
CA ILE A 48 1.70 -2.75 8.29
C ILE A 48 3.06 -2.08 8.47
N GLY A 49 3.52 -1.35 7.48
CA GLY A 49 4.80 -0.66 7.57
C GLY A 49 5.18 0.06 6.29
N THR A 50 6.45 0.40 6.19
CA THR A 50 7.06 0.93 4.96
C THR A 50 7.60 -0.21 4.09
N VAL A 51 8.03 0.10 2.88
CA VAL A 51 8.62 -0.90 1.97
C VAL A 51 9.78 -1.69 2.60
N HIS A 52 10.54 -1.05 3.49
CA HIS A 52 11.65 -1.70 4.20
C HIS A 52 11.19 -2.81 5.15
N THR A 53 10.01 -2.67 5.74
CA THR A 53 9.41 -3.70 6.61
C THR A 53 9.16 -5.01 5.86
N PHE A 54 8.85 -4.92 4.57
CA PHE A 54 8.44 -6.05 3.74
C PHE A 54 9.52 -6.52 2.76
N GLN A 55 10.74 -6.07 2.92
CA GLN A 55 11.84 -6.52 2.08
C GLN A 55 11.99 -8.05 2.15
N GLY A 56 11.91 -8.71 1.00
CA GLY A 56 11.97 -10.18 0.91
C GLY A 56 10.69 -10.91 1.32
N LYS A 57 9.61 -10.20 1.65
CA LYS A 57 8.31 -10.78 2.03
C LYS A 57 7.27 -10.57 0.94
N GLU A 58 6.31 -11.47 0.88
CA GLU A 58 5.19 -11.40 -0.06
C GLU A 58 3.86 -11.75 0.62
N ALA A 59 2.78 -11.20 0.12
CA ALA A 59 1.42 -11.54 0.52
C ALA A 59 0.49 -11.61 -0.71
N PRO A 60 -0.60 -12.36 -0.65
CA PRO A 60 -1.59 -12.39 -1.73
C PRO A 60 -2.10 -11.00 -2.11
N ILE A 61 -2.35 -10.15 -1.13
CA ILE A 61 -2.95 -8.83 -1.32
C ILE A 61 -2.06 -7.77 -0.66
N VAL A 62 -1.80 -6.68 -1.39
CA VAL A 62 -1.09 -5.51 -0.87
C VAL A 62 -1.91 -4.25 -1.10
N PHE A 63 -2.12 -3.48 -0.02
CA PHE A 63 -2.63 -2.12 -0.08
C PHE A 63 -1.47 -1.13 0.06
N PHE A 64 -1.27 -0.32 -0.96
CA PHE A 64 -0.26 0.73 -0.97
C PHE A 64 -0.91 2.08 -0.72
N VAL A 65 -0.67 2.65 0.47
CA VAL A 65 -1.32 3.88 0.94
C VAL A 65 -0.38 5.06 0.77
N LEU A 66 -0.70 5.93 -0.16
CA LEU A 66 0.13 7.08 -0.51
C LEU A 66 0.06 8.23 0.51
N GLY A 67 -1.09 8.51 1.10
CA GLY A 67 -1.25 9.32 2.29
C GLY A 67 -0.77 10.79 2.25
N ALA A 68 -0.39 11.33 1.11
CA ALA A 68 -0.05 12.75 0.96
C ALA A 68 -1.28 13.57 0.51
N ASP A 69 -1.32 14.82 0.90
CA ASP A 69 -2.33 15.79 0.49
C ASP A 69 -1.71 16.95 -0.31
N GLU A 70 -2.55 17.90 -0.75
CA GLU A 70 -2.10 19.07 -1.54
C GLU A 70 -1.05 19.93 -0.83
N LYS A 71 -0.98 19.87 0.49
CA LYS A 71 0.02 20.61 1.28
C LYS A 71 1.38 19.91 1.31
N CYS A 72 1.40 18.64 0.91
CA CYS A 72 2.56 17.76 0.97
C CYS A 72 3.07 17.34 -0.41
N VAL A 73 2.97 18.21 -1.43
CA VAL A 73 3.38 17.94 -2.83
C VAL A 73 4.82 17.44 -2.91
N GLY A 74 5.74 18.02 -2.13
CA GLY A 74 7.14 17.57 -2.10
C GLY A 74 7.28 16.12 -1.61
N ALA A 75 6.54 15.73 -0.60
CA ALA A 75 6.50 14.36 -0.11
C ALA A 75 5.88 13.40 -1.13
N ALA A 76 4.81 13.82 -1.80
CA ALA A 76 4.19 13.05 -2.87
C ALA A 76 5.17 12.82 -4.04
N ASN A 77 5.88 13.86 -4.47
CA ASN A 77 6.92 13.75 -5.51
C ASN A 77 8.03 12.78 -5.10
N TRP A 78 8.47 12.84 -3.85
CA TRP A 78 9.49 11.93 -3.34
C TRP A 78 9.02 10.47 -3.40
N ALA A 79 7.76 10.21 -3.06
CA ALA A 79 7.21 8.85 -3.01
C ALA A 79 7.05 8.19 -4.38
N VAL A 80 6.80 8.97 -5.43
CA VAL A 80 6.49 8.46 -6.77
C VAL A 80 7.31 9.14 -7.87
N GLY A 81 8.25 9.99 -7.50
CA GLY A 81 9.08 10.73 -8.44
C GLY A 81 10.17 9.87 -9.08
N THR A 82 10.80 10.43 -10.10
CA THR A 82 11.90 9.79 -10.83
C THR A 82 13.13 9.53 -9.97
N GLU A 83 13.29 10.26 -8.87
CA GLU A 83 14.41 10.08 -7.95
C GLU A 83 14.31 8.78 -7.11
N ASN A 84 13.08 8.30 -6.89
CA ASN A 84 12.82 7.08 -6.12
C ASN A 84 11.81 6.15 -6.83
N PRO A 85 12.05 5.75 -8.09
CA PRO A 85 11.09 4.94 -8.84
C PRO A 85 10.87 3.56 -8.20
N ASN A 86 11.75 3.15 -7.31
CA ASN A 86 11.76 1.81 -6.74
C ASN A 86 10.72 1.61 -5.64
N ILE A 87 10.24 2.67 -4.98
CA ILE A 87 9.32 2.53 -3.83
C ILE A 87 8.03 1.83 -4.25
N MET A 88 7.37 2.31 -5.30
CA MET A 88 6.14 1.71 -5.81
C MET A 88 6.39 0.33 -6.42
N ASN A 89 7.49 0.16 -7.15
CA ASN A 89 7.84 -1.14 -7.74
C ASN A 89 8.09 -2.19 -6.64
N VAL A 90 8.81 -1.83 -5.59
CA VAL A 90 9.04 -2.74 -4.46
C VAL A 90 7.71 -3.09 -3.80
N ALA A 91 6.84 -2.12 -3.56
CA ALA A 91 5.51 -2.39 -2.99
C ALA A 91 4.68 -3.32 -3.89
N ALA A 92 4.63 -3.05 -5.18
CA ALA A 92 3.89 -3.86 -6.15
C ALA A 92 4.41 -5.32 -6.22
N THR A 93 5.72 -5.51 -6.15
CA THR A 93 6.34 -6.84 -6.16
C THR A 93 6.12 -7.65 -4.88
N ARG A 94 5.60 -7.04 -3.82
CA ARG A 94 5.19 -7.75 -2.59
C ARG A 94 3.84 -8.44 -2.74
N ALA A 95 3.04 -8.06 -3.75
CA ALA A 95 1.72 -8.65 -4.00
C ALA A 95 1.83 -9.85 -4.95
N LYS A 96 1.29 -11.00 -4.52
CA LYS A 96 1.21 -12.19 -5.37
C LYS A 96 0.03 -12.14 -6.34
N ASN A 97 -1.12 -11.64 -5.90
CA ASN A 97 -2.37 -11.71 -6.63
C ASN A 97 -3.00 -10.34 -6.89
N GLU A 98 -3.07 -9.49 -5.87
CA GLU A 98 -3.79 -8.22 -5.94
C GLU A 98 -2.97 -7.09 -5.33
N PHE A 99 -2.95 -5.97 -6.03
CA PHE A 99 -2.28 -4.75 -5.60
C PHE A 99 -3.24 -3.56 -5.71
N TYR A 100 -3.49 -2.91 -4.59
CA TYR A 100 -4.38 -1.76 -4.50
C TYR A 100 -3.61 -0.51 -4.11
N ILE A 101 -3.89 0.59 -4.80
CA ILE A 101 -3.33 1.91 -4.48
C ILE A 101 -4.43 2.78 -3.89
N ILE A 102 -4.16 3.34 -2.71
CA ILE A 102 -5.04 4.27 -2.02
C ILE A 102 -4.33 5.61 -1.91
N GLY A 103 -4.91 6.65 -2.49
CA GLY A 103 -4.33 7.98 -2.49
C GLY A 103 -5.20 9.02 -3.16
N ASP A 104 -4.80 10.28 -3.09
CA ASP A 104 -5.44 11.37 -3.80
C ASP A 104 -5.08 11.31 -5.29
N LYS A 105 -6.01 10.80 -6.09
CA LYS A 105 -5.82 10.64 -7.54
C LYS A 105 -5.47 11.95 -8.24
N LYS A 106 -6.16 13.04 -7.89
CA LYS A 106 -5.92 14.36 -8.51
C LYS A 106 -4.51 14.86 -8.22
N LEU A 107 -4.08 14.77 -6.96
CA LEU A 107 -2.74 15.15 -6.54
C LEU A 107 -1.68 14.35 -7.32
N TYR A 108 -1.76 13.02 -7.28
CA TYR A 108 -0.72 12.18 -7.87
C TYR A 108 -0.66 12.26 -9.39
N LEU A 109 -1.78 12.41 -10.09
CA LEU A 109 -1.78 12.66 -11.53
C LEU A 109 -1.21 14.04 -11.89
N SER A 110 -1.38 15.05 -11.04
CA SER A 110 -0.84 16.40 -11.25
C SER A 110 0.69 16.46 -11.17
N LEU A 111 1.34 15.46 -10.57
CA LEU A 111 2.80 15.41 -10.45
C LEU A 111 3.52 15.03 -11.74
N HIS A 112 2.80 14.57 -12.75
CA HIS A 112 3.35 14.14 -14.05
C HIS A 112 4.49 13.10 -13.92
N SER A 113 4.44 12.28 -12.89
CA SER A 113 5.39 11.19 -12.67
C SER A 113 5.18 10.07 -13.68
N ASP A 114 6.23 9.63 -14.33
CA ASP A 114 6.18 8.50 -15.27
C ASP A 114 5.72 7.21 -14.58
N VAL A 115 6.08 7.03 -13.31
CA VAL A 115 5.67 5.89 -12.49
C VAL A 115 4.17 5.90 -12.27
N ILE A 116 3.61 7.04 -11.87
CA ILE A 116 2.16 7.19 -11.65
C ILE A 116 1.39 7.12 -12.96
N ASN A 117 1.84 7.80 -13.99
CA ASN A 117 1.18 7.81 -15.30
C ASN A 117 1.16 6.41 -15.90
N GLY A 118 2.29 5.69 -15.85
CA GLY A 118 2.37 4.31 -16.31
C GLY A 118 1.46 3.37 -15.52
N THR A 119 1.45 3.50 -14.20
CA THR A 119 0.56 2.73 -13.32
C THR A 119 -0.90 3.01 -13.62
N TYR A 120 -1.26 4.29 -13.77
CA TYR A 120 -2.64 4.69 -14.10
C TYR A 120 -3.09 4.12 -15.45
N GLN A 121 -2.24 4.17 -16.47
CA GLN A 121 -2.55 3.61 -17.78
C GLN A 121 -2.79 2.09 -17.71
N ILE A 122 -1.99 1.37 -16.94
CA ILE A 122 -2.19 -0.06 -16.72
C ILE A 122 -3.54 -0.32 -16.07
N ILE A 123 -3.88 0.40 -15.00
CA ILE A 123 -5.15 0.25 -14.30
C ILE A 123 -6.34 0.57 -15.21
N GLU A 124 -6.27 1.65 -16.00
CA GLU A 124 -7.32 2.00 -16.95
C GLU A 124 -7.49 0.92 -18.03
N LYS A 125 -6.41 0.32 -18.48
CA LYS A 125 -6.46 -0.80 -19.42
C LYS A 125 -7.18 -2.02 -18.82
N TYR A 126 -6.92 -2.34 -17.55
CA TYR A 126 -7.63 -3.41 -16.86
C TYR A 126 -9.13 -3.11 -16.69
N LYS A 127 -9.49 -1.88 -16.35
CA LYS A 127 -10.89 -1.45 -16.29
C LYS A 127 -11.62 -1.65 -17.62
N ARG A 128 -10.97 -1.32 -18.72
CA ARG A 128 -11.51 -1.52 -20.08
C ARG A 128 -11.58 -2.99 -20.48
N GLY A 129 -10.71 -3.81 -19.94
CA GLY A 129 -10.64 -5.24 -20.20
C GLY A 129 -11.66 -6.10 -19.46
N THR A 130 -12.63 -5.52 -18.79
CA THR A 130 -13.83 -6.12 -18.17
C THR A 130 -13.67 -6.76 -16.79
N PHE A 131 -12.53 -6.70 -16.11
CA PHE A 131 -12.45 -7.36 -14.81
C PHE A 131 -11.69 -6.58 -13.75
N MET A 132 -12.27 -5.45 -13.32
CA MET A 132 -11.91 -4.86 -12.03
C MET A 132 -13.15 -4.90 -11.13
N PRO A 133 -13.08 -5.54 -9.94
CA PRO A 133 -14.17 -5.48 -8.97
C PRO A 133 -14.46 -4.01 -8.61
N ASP A 134 -15.73 -3.68 -8.40
CA ASP A 134 -16.20 -2.33 -8.01
C ASP A 134 -15.43 -1.71 -6.84
N ALA A 135 -14.85 -2.55 -5.99
CA ALA A 135 -14.00 -2.13 -4.87
C ALA A 135 -12.74 -1.35 -5.30
N VAL A 136 -12.21 -1.61 -6.48
CA VAL A 136 -11.02 -0.90 -7.01
C VAL A 136 -11.38 0.48 -7.51
N GLU A 137 -12.56 0.65 -8.10
CA GLU A 137 -13.07 1.97 -8.51
C GLU A 137 -13.24 2.91 -7.32
N LYS A 138 -13.80 2.43 -6.23
CA LYS A 138 -14.00 3.21 -4.99
C LYS A 138 -12.68 3.64 -4.35
N ASN A 139 -11.63 2.87 -4.50
CA ASN A 139 -10.33 3.17 -3.91
C ASN A 139 -9.47 4.10 -4.76
N MET A 140 -9.89 4.41 -5.98
CA MET A 140 -9.18 5.29 -6.91
C MET A 140 -9.87 6.66 -7.11
N GLU A 141 -11.04 6.83 -6.56
CA GLU A 141 -11.70 8.12 -6.45
C GLU A 141 -11.16 8.85 -5.21
#